data_3edb89e18fc00055dedd9ef18d943dd9
#
_entry.id   3edb89e18fc00055dedd9ef18d943dd9
#
_cell.length_a   1.000
_cell.length_b   1.000
_cell.length_c   1.000
_cell.angle_alpha   90.00
_cell.angle_beta   90.00
_cell.angle_gamma   90.00
#
_symmetry.space_group_name_H-M   'P 1'
#
loop_
_entity.id
_entity.type
_entity.pdbx_description
1 polymer ?
#
loop_
_entity_poly.entity_id
_entity_poly.type
_entity_poly.pdbx_seq_one_letter_code
_entity_poly.pdbx_strand_id
1 'polypeptide(L)'
;MKAAILKAFGSPLAIETLPDPVLGTGEVIVDVVAAPVLSYAKEVFSGERKYMLALPIVPGAGAIGRVRATGPDSTRLAVGDGVFCDATVRSRDDALDPEITLQGLSARGEGGLKLQKYYHHGSYAEQMLVPTENVTPIGELDKDAARWCAMSKFLVPYGGL
;
A
#
# COMPACT_ATOMS: atom_id res chain seq x y z
N MET A 1 -0.76 -4.03 -15.50
CA MET A 1 -0.68 -2.66 -14.94
C MET A 1 0.71 -2.07 -15.10
N LYS A 2 0.84 -0.74 -15.30
CA LYS A 2 2.12 -0.06 -15.24
C LYS A 2 2.51 0.23 -13.80
N ALA A 3 3.82 0.11 -13.49
CA ALA A 3 4.34 0.34 -12.15
C ALA A 3 5.75 0.90 -12.17
N ALA A 4 6.12 1.65 -11.13
CA ALA A 4 7.49 2.08 -10.88
C ALA A 4 8.15 1.08 -9.92
N ILE A 5 9.21 0.40 -10.36
CA ILE A 5 9.82 -0.71 -9.63
C ILE A 5 11.20 -0.31 -9.10
N LEU A 6 11.43 -0.56 -7.82
CA LEU A 6 12.75 -0.54 -7.22
C LEU A 6 13.36 -1.95 -7.35
N LYS A 7 14.36 -2.10 -8.23
CA LYS A 7 15.00 -3.40 -8.49
C LYS A 7 16.09 -3.75 -7.48
N ALA A 8 16.84 -2.73 -7.07
CA ALA A 8 17.92 -2.84 -6.09
C ALA A 8 18.04 -1.50 -5.35
N PHE A 9 18.53 -1.53 -4.13
CA PHE A 9 18.85 -0.29 -3.42
C PHE A 9 19.86 0.54 -4.20
N GLY A 10 19.65 1.85 -4.23
CA GLY A 10 20.49 2.80 -4.98
C GLY A 10 20.22 2.84 -6.49
N SER A 11 19.38 1.96 -7.04
CA SER A 11 18.99 2.05 -8.45
C SER A 11 17.83 3.04 -8.65
N PRO A 12 17.72 3.68 -9.81
CA PRO A 12 16.55 4.47 -10.16
C PRO A 12 15.32 3.56 -10.28
N LEU A 13 14.13 4.13 -10.04
CA LEU A 13 12.88 3.42 -10.30
C LEU A 13 12.72 3.18 -11.81
N ALA A 14 12.41 1.93 -12.16
CA ALA A 14 12.13 1.54 -13.54
C ALA A 14 10.61 1.46 -13.78
N ILE A 15 10.11 2.08 -14.84
CA ILE A 15 8.70 1.94 -15.23
C ILE A 15 8.56 0.67 -16.08
N GLU A 16 7.77 -0.27 -15.59
CA GLU A 16 7.54 -1.56 -16.26
C GLU A 16 6.07 -1.94 -16.24
N THR A 17 5.72 -2.89 -17.08
CA THR A 17 4.39 -3.52 -17.08
C THR A 17 4.46 -4.81 -16.28
N LEU A 18 3.65 -4.88 -15.23
CA LEU A 18 3.45 -6.06 -14.40
C LEU A 18 2.10 -6.72 -14.70
N PRO A 19 1.92 -8.01 -14.38
CA PRO A 19 0.58 -8.61 -14.32
C PRO A 19 -0.33 -7.80 -13.39
N ASP A 20 -1.61 -7.76 -13.71
CA ASP A 20 -2.60 -7.18 -12.79
C ASP A 20 -2.69 -8.04 -11.53
N PRO A 21 -2.98 -7.42 -10.37
CA PRO A 21 -3.14 -8.17 -9.12
C PRO A 21 -4.32 -9.14 -9.22
N VAL A 22 -4.18 -10.29 -8.56
CA VAL A 22 -5.23 -11.32 -8.48
C VAL A 22 -5.95 -11.18 -7.15
N LEU A 23 -7.26 -11.01 -7.22
CA LEU A 23 -8.13 -10.82 -6.05
C LEU A 23 -8.35 -12.12 -5.30
N GLY A 24 -8.19 -12.10 -3.98
CA GLY A 24 -8.51 -13.17 -3.04
C GLY A 24 -9.61 -12.80 -2.05
N THR A 25 -9.87 -13.70 -1.10
CA THR A 25 -10.77 -13.47 0.03
C THR A 25 -10.15 -12.50 1.03
N GLY A 26 -10.93 -11.57 1.55
CA GLY A 26 -10.44 -10.52 2.46
C GLY A 26 -9.58 -9.47 1.80
N GLU A 27 -9.74 -9.26 0.49
CA GLU A 27 -8.90 -8.38 -0.30
C GLU A 27 -9.71 -7.43 -1.18
N VAL A 28 -9.07 -6.35 -1.58
CA VAL A 28 -9.61 -5.34 -2.48
C VAL A 28 -8.55 -4.95 -3.50
N ILE A 29 -8.91 -4.86 -4.75
CA ILE A 29 -8.08 -4.22 -5.77
C ILE A 29 -8.54 -2.76 -5.90
N VAL A 30 -7.59 -1.84 -5.81
CA VAL A 30 -7.82 -0.40 -5.89
C VAL A 30 -7.09 0.17 -7.09
N ASP A 31 -7.82 0.90 -7.96
CA ASP A 31 -7.21 1.77 -8.97
C ASP A 31 -6.63 2.99 -8.26
N VAL A 32 -5.31 3.16 -8.33
CA VAL A 32 -4.62 4.24 -7.63
C VAL A 32 -4.82 5.57 -8.37
N VAL A 33 -5.38 6.55 -7.68
CA VAL A 33 -5.58 7.91 -8.19
C VAL A 33 -4.47 8.84 -7.71
N ALA A 34 -4.02 8.69 -6.47
CA ALA A 34 -2.91 9.43 -5.92
C ALA A 34 -2.16 8.59 -4.87
N ALA A 35 -0.85 8.77 -4.83
CA ALA A 35 0.03 8.10 -3.87
C ALA A 35 0.92 9.13 -3.16
N PRO A 36 1.07 9.06 -1.81
CA PRO A 36 1.95 9.95 -1.09
C PRO A 36 3.42 9.62 -1.39
N VAL A 37 4.23 10.65 -1.54
CA VAL A 37 5.68 10.51 -1.57
C VAL A 37 6.22 10.95 -0.21
N LEU A 38 6.85 10.02 0.50
CA LEU A 38 7.43 10.30 1.81
C LEU A 38 8.68 11.18 1.67
N SER A 39 8.86 12.13 2.58
CA SER A 39 10.01 13.06 2.54
C SER A 39 11.37 12.34 2.60
N TYR A 40 11.41 11.15 3.20
CA TYR A 40 12.60 10.31 3.32
C TYR A 40 12.62 9.13 2.32
N ALA A 41 11.78 9.14 1.30
CA ALA A 41 11.73 8.06 0.31
C ALA A 41 13.09 7.82 -0.37
N LYS A 42 13.84 8.88 -0.64
CA LYS A 42 15.20 8.78 -1.19
C LYS A 42 16.11 7.92 -0.32
N GLU A 43 16.11 8.13 0.99
CA GLU A 43 16.94 7.40 1.95
C GLU A 43 16.53 5.91 2.04
N VAL A 44 15.23 5.61 1.87
CA VAL A 44 14.75 4.22 1.79
C VAL A 44 15.23 3.56 0.50
N PHE A 45 15.06 4.24 -0.64
CA PHE A 45 15.40 3.65 -1.94
C PHE A 45 16.92 3.53 -2.16
N SER A 46 17.72 4.41 -1.55
CA SER A 46 19.18 4.28 -1.53
C SER A 46 19.68 3.17 -0.61
N GLY A 47 18.88 2.72 0.35
CA GLY A 47 19.26 1.76 1.38
C GLY A 47 19.89 2.39 2.62
N GLU A 48 20.01 3.72 2.69
CA GLU A 48 20.58 4.42 3.86
C GLU A 48 19.80 4.14 5.15
N ARG A 49 18.46 4.05 5.06
CA ARG A 49 17.61 3.72 6.23
C ARG A 49 17.64 2.26 6.64
N LYS A 50 18.25 1.39 5.88
CA LYS A 50 18.35 -0.06 6.16
C LYS A 50 16.99 -0.72 6.43
N TYR A 51 15.93 -0.24 5.76
CA TYR A 51 14.61 -0.87 5.85
C TYR A 51 14.64 -2.23 5.15
N MET A 52 13.93 -3.19 5.74
CA MET A 52 13.75 -4.51 5.13
C MET A 52 12.72 -4.42 4.02
N LEU A 53 13.15 -4.73 2.80
CA LEU A 53 12.32 -4.74 1.59
C LEU A 53 12.57 -6.01 0.79
N ALA A 54 11.50 -6.68 0.37
CA ALA A 54 11.56 -7.83 -0.52
C ALA A 54 11.72 -7.36 -1.98
N LEU A 55 12.94 -6.98 -2.36
CA LEU A 55 13.25 -6.53 -3.73
C LEU A 55 13.18 -7.68 -4.75
N PRO A 56 12.80 -7.41 -6.02
CA PRO A 56 12.32 -6.14 -6.54
C PRO A 56 10.91 -5.83 -6.05
N ILE A 57 10.57 -4.55 -5.83
CA ILE A 57 9.27 -4.14 -5.27
C ILE A 57 8.74 -2.88 -5.96
N VAL A 58 7.42 -2.75 -6.05
CA VAL A 58 6.78 -1.46 -6.31
C VAL A 58 6.69 -0.72 -4.98
N PRO A 59 7.38 0.41 -4.80
CA PRO A 59 7.26 1.18 -3.57
C PRO A 59 5.94 1.96 -3.48
N GLY A 60 5.80 2.73 -2.39
CA GLY A 60 4.66 3.59 -2.12
C GLY A 60 3.80 3.08 -0.97
N ALA A 61 3.77 3.87 0.12
CA ALA A 61 3.08 3.53 1.36
C ALA A 61 1.72 4.22 1.42
N GLY A 62 0.66 3.45 1.26
CA GLY A 62 -0.71 3.95 1.23
C GLY A 62 -1.11 4.55 -0.12
N ALA A 63 -2.40 4.69 -0.34
CA ALA A 63 -2.96 5.22 -1.58
C ALA A 63 -4.29 5.94 -1.34
N ILE A 64 -4.62 6.82 -2.24
CA ILE A 64 -5.98 7.28 -2.51
C ILE A 64 -6.39 6.68 -3.85
N GLY A 65 -7.56 6.06 -3.90
CA GLY A 65 -7.98 5.39 -5.12
C GLY A 65 -9.47 5.11 -5.18
N ARG A 66 -9.85 4.33 -6.18
CA ARG A 66 -11.21 3.81 -6.34
C ARG A 66 -11.20 2.30 -6.28
N VAL A 67 -12.16 1.75 -5.59
CA VAL A 67 -12.37 0.29 -5.55
C VAL A 67 -12.63 -0.21 -6.97
N ARG A 68 -11.74 -1.07 -7.47
CA ARG A 68 -11.87 -1.75 -8.75
C ARG A 68 -12.61 -3.09 -8.62
N ALA A 69 -12.27 -3.83 -7.58
CA ALA A 69 -12.89 -5.13 -7.30
C ALA A 69 -12.75 -5.46 -5.81
N THR A 70 -13.72 -6.21 -5.28
CA THR A 70 -13.74 -6.65 -3.87
C THR A 70 -13.78 -8.17 -3.80
N GLY A 71 -13.17 -8.73 -2.76
CA GLY A 71 -13.28 -10.15 -2.45
C GLY A 71 -14.73 -10.55 -2.14
N PRO A 72 -15.04 -11.87 -2.22
CA PRO A 72 -16.41 -12.37 -2.08
C PRO A 72 -17.01 -12.17 -0.68
N ASP A 73 -16.18 -11.86 0.29
CA ASP A 73 -16.54 -11.60 1.69
C ASP A 73 -16.68 -10.11 2.03
N SER A 74 -16.51 -9.22 1.06
CA SER A 74 -16.70 -7.78 1.28
C SER A 74 -18.19 -7.46 1.44
N THR A 75 -18.54 -6.72 2.50
CA THR A 75 -19.94 -6.42 2.83
C THR A 75 -20.29 -4.93 2.75
N ARG A 76 -19.29 -4.05 2.66
CA ARG A 76 -19.46 -2.59 2.73
C ARG A 76 -18.87 -1.84 1.56
N LEU A 77 -17.79 -2.35 0.97
CA LEU A 77 -17.13 -1.71 -0.14
C LEU A 77 -17.80 -2.09 -1.46
N ALA A 78 -18.05 -1.10 -2.29
CA ALA A 78 -18.59 -1.26 -3.64
C ALA A 78 -17.59 -0.79 -4.69
N VAL A 79 -17.64 -1.39 -5.88
CA VAL A 79 -16.86 -0.94 -7.04
C VAL A 79 -17.17 0.52 -7.34
N GLY A 80 -16.13 1.33 -7.48
CA GLY A 80 -16.22 2.77 -7.71
C GLY A 80 -16.08 3.64 -6.45
N ASP A 81 -16.21 3.06 -5.25
CA ASP A 81 -16.02 3.82 -4.00
C ASP A 81 -14.66 4.51 -3.95
N GLY A 82 -14.66 5.78 -3.57
CA GLY A 82 -13.45 6.52 -3.22
C GLY A 82 -12.91 6.05 -1.87
N VAL A 83 -11.63 5.67 -1.83
CA VAL A 83 -11.03 5.04 -0.65
C VAL A 83 -9.65 5.59 -0.33
N PHE A 84 -9.33 5.57 0.97
CA PHE A 84 -7.97 5.66 1.50
C PHE A 84 -7.49 4.24 1.84
N CYS A 85 -6.26 3.91 1.41
CA CYS A 85 -5.60 2.65 1.72
C CYS A 85 -4.47 2.90 2.73
N ASP A 86 -4.59 2.30 3.92
CA ASP A 86 -3.53 2.31 4.92
C ASP A 86 -2.46 1.28 4.54
N ALA A 87 -1.19 1.68 4.62
CA ALA A 87 -0.06 0.80 4.34
C ALA A 87 0.25 -0.22 5.44
N THR A 88 -0.32 -0.04 6.63
CA THR A 88 0.01 -0.87 7.82
C THR A 88 -0.74 -2.19 7.77
N VAL A 89 -0.19 -3.16 7.07
CA VAL A 89 -0.76 -4.51 6.97
C VAL A 89 -0.31 -5.35 8.16
N ARG A 90 -1.26 -6.01 8.81
CA ARG A 90 -1.04 -6.91 9.94
C ARG A 90 -1.38 -8.35 9.57
N SER A 91 -0.64 -9.30 10.15
CA SER A 91 -1.03 -10.71 10.05
C SER A 91 -2.37 -10.94 10.76
N ARG A 92 -3.15 -11.91 10.26
CA ARG A 92 -4.49 -12.21 10.78
C ARG A 92 -4.50 -13.40 11.73
N ASP A 93 -3.36 -14.06 11.92
CA ASP A 93 -3.19 -15.27 12.72
C ASP A 93 -2.77 -15.02 14.17
N ASP A 94 -2.42 -13.78 14.51
CA ASP A 94 -2.23 -13.33 15.91
C ASP A 94 -2.83 -11.94 16.11
N ALA A 95 -3.94 -11.85 16.84
CA ALA A 95 -4.63 -10.59 17.11
C ALA A 95 -3.97 -9.76 18.22
N LEU A 96 -3.15 -10.38 19.08
CA LEU A 96 -2.52 -9.72 20.22
C LEU A 96 -1.16 -9.12 19.89
N ASP A 97 -0.35 -9.85 19.09
CA ASP A 97 0.97 -9.40 18.65
C ASP A 97 1.19 -9.73 17.16
N PRO A 98 0.45 -9.10 16.25
CA PRO A 98 0.51 -9.42 14.84
C PRO A 98 1.85 -9.01 14.23
N GLU A 99 2.36 -9.83 13.32
CA GLU A 99 3.43 -9.41 12.43
C GLU A 99 2.97 -8.25 11.54
N ILE A 100 3.87 -7.32 11.26
CA ILE A 100 3.53 -6.08 10.57
C ILE A 100 4.44 -5.85 9.37
N THR A 101 3.83 -5.46 8.25
CA THR A 101 4.53 -4.82 7.15
C THR A 101 3.90 -3.47 6.82
N LEU A 102 4.72 -2.51 6.45
CA LEU A 102 4.28 -1.30 5.77
C LEU A 102 4.38 -1.57 4.27
N GLN A 103 3.25 -1.90 3.65
CA GLN A 103 3.18 -2.29 2.25
C GLN A 103 3.85 -1.25 1.34
N GLY A 104 4.79 -1.72 0.51
CA GLY A 104 5.57 -0.86 -0.38
C GLY A 104 6.64 0.01 0.30
N LEU A 105 6.91 -0.17 1.61
CA LEU A 105 7.87 0.67 2.34
C LEU A 105 8.86 -0.11 3.22
N SER A 106 8.39 -1.00 4.10
CA SER A 106 9.28 -1.74 5.00
C SER A 106 8.57 -2.93 5.64
N ALA A 107 9.34 -3.88 6.13
CA ALA A 107 8.86 -5.00 6.93
C ALA A 107 9.50 -4.96 8.33
N ARG A 108 8.80 -5.45 9.35
CA ARG A 108 9.30 -5.64 10.70
C ARG A 108 9.64 -7.10 10.91
N GLY A 109 10.95 -7.41 10.94
CA GLY A 109 11.40 -8.78 11.17
C GLY A 109 11.08 -9.75 10.02
N GLU A 110 11.32 -11.03 10.26
CA GLU A 110 11.12 -12.08 9.25
C GLU A 110 9.65 -12.36 8.94
N GLY A 111 8.78 -12.30 9.95
CA GLY A 111 7.34 -12.48 9.76
C GLY A 111 6.73 -11.34 8.96
N GLY A 112 7.11 -10.09 9.25
CA GLY A 112 6.72 -8.94 8.45
C GLY A 112 7.24 -9.01 7.02
N LEU A 113 8.44 -9.57 6.80
CA LEU A 113 8.98 -9.77 5.45
C LEU A 113 8.21 -10.88 4.70
N LYS A 114 7.80 -11.95 5.40
CA LYS A 114 6.94 -12.99 4.83
C LYS A 114 5.59 -12.41 4.39
N LEU A 115 4.99 -11.57 5.24
CA LEU A 115 3.74 -10.87 4.94
C LEU A 115 3.91 -9.90 3.74
N GLN A 116 5.05 -9.20 3.65
CA GLN A 116 5.38 -8.32 2.53
C GLN A 116 5.56 -9.09 1.20
N LYS A 117 6.00 -10.32 1.22
CA LYS A 117 6.08 -11.15 0.00
C LYS A 117 4.71 -11.48 -0.57
N TYR A 118 3.66 -11.46 0.23
CA TYR A 118 2.28 -11.64 -0.21
C TYR A 118 1.66 -10.30 -0.65
N TYR A 119 1.59 -9.31 0.24
CA TYR A 119 1.17 -7.93 -0.07
C TYR A 119 2.39 -7.15 -0.58
N HIS A 120 2.90 -7.58 -1.73
CA HIS A 120 4.25 -7.25 -2.16
C HIS A 120 4.35 -5.81 -2.66
N HIS A 121 3.40 -5.39 -3.51
CA HIS A 121 3.51 -4.14 -4.23
C HIS A 121 2.73 -3.02 -3.53
N GLY A 122 3.39 -1.85 -3.44
CA GLY A 122 2.80 -0.61 -2.95
C GLY A 122 2.09 0.20 -4.04
N SER A 123 1.92 1.48 -3.77
CA SER A 123 1.01 2.35 -4.52
C SER A 123 1.62 3.07 -5.74
N TYR A 124 2.91 2.88 -6.04
CA TYR A 124 3.50 3.49 -7.25
C TYR A 124 3.21 2.65 -8.50
N ALA A 125 1.95 2.27 -8.67
CA ALA A 125 1.38 1.51 -9.77
C ALA A 125 -0.02 1.99 -10.11
N GLU A 126 -0.56 1.53 -11.24
CA GLU A 126 -1.96 1.82 -11.62
C GLU A 126 -2.96 1.14 -10.68
N GLN A 127 -2.58 -0.02 -10.11
CA GLN A 127 -3.43 -0.80 -9.22
C GLN A 127 -2.65 -1.31 -8.01
N MET A 128 -3.37 -1.52 -6.91
CA MET A 128 -2.83 -2.05 -5.67
C MET A 128 -3.78 -3.09 -5.07
N LEU A 129 -3.25 -4.24 -4.64
CA LEU A 129 -3.96 -5.22 -3.83
C LEU A 129 -3.80 -4.86 -2.36
N VAL A 130 -4.92 -4.74 -1.63
CA VAL A 130 -4.93 -4.29 -0.24
C VAL A 130 -5.83 -5.21 0.59
N PRO A 131 -5.47 -5.55 1.85
CA PRO A 131 -6.42 -6.21 2.74
C PRO A 131 -7.66 -5.34 2.96
N THR A 132 -8.83 -5.95 3.05
CA THR A 132 -10.12 -5.24 3.22
C THR A 132 -10.10 -4.31 4.44
N GLU A 133 -9.50 -4.73 5.55
CA GLU A 133 -9.38 -3.95 6.79
C GLU A 133 -8.50 -2.70 6.67
N ASN A 134 -7.67 -2.63 5.64
CA ASN A 134 -6.82 -1.48 5.35
C ASN A 134 -7.47 -0.45 4.41
N VAL A 135 -8.71 -0.69 3.98
CA VAL A 135 -9.44 0.16 3.03
C VAL A 135 -10.54 0.92 3.74
N THR A 136 -10.43 2.25 3.76
CA THR A 136 -11.43 3.13 4.40
C THR A 136 -12.14 3.97 3.33
N PRO A 137 -13.47 3.86 3.21
CA PRO A 137 -14.24 4.75 2.33
C PRO A 137 -14.10 6.22 2.75
N ILE A 138 -13.84 7.09 1.80
CA ILE A 138 -13.69 8.54 2.02
C ILE A 138 -14.73 9.37 1.24
N GLY A 139 -15.71 8.71 0.65
CA GLY A 139 -16.72 9.35 -0.16
C GLY A 139 -16.28 9.61 -1.60
N GLU A 140 -16.89 10.61 -2.23
CA GLU A 140 -16.55 10.96 -3.61
C GLU A 140 -15.14 11.55 -3.70
N LEU A 141 -14.34 11.04 -4.62
CA LEU A 141 -13.07 11.63 -4.97
C LEU A 141 -13.32 12.80 -5.92
N ASP A 142 -13.14 14.01 -5.40
CA ASP A 142 -13.16 15.23 -6.18
C ASP A 142 -11.88 15.40 -7.03
N LYS A 143 -11.77 16.54 -7.72
CA LYS A 143 -10.63 16.85 -8.57
C LYS A 143 -9.31 16.97 -7.82
N ASP A 144 -9.36 17.12 -6.50
CA ASP A 144 -8.20 17.31 -5.62
C ASP A 144 -7.84 16.04 -4.82
N ALA A 145 -8.00 14.86 -5.41
CA ALA A 145 -7.68 13.57 -4.78
C ALA A 145 -6.30 13.54 -4.10
N ALA A 146 -5.32 14.28 -4.62
CA ALA A 146 -3.99 14.39 -4.03
C ALA A 146 -4.00 15.01 -2.62
N ARG A 147 -4.97 15.85 -2.27
CA ARG A 147 -5.09 16.42 -0.91
C ARG A 147 -5.36 15.33 0.14
N TRP A 148 -6.09 14.30 -0.22
CA TRP A 148 -6.36 13.16 0.66
C TRP A 148 -5.10 12.39 1.05
N CYS A 149 -4.01 12.50 0.27
CA CYS A 149 -2.72 11.92 0.64
C CYS A 149 -2.17 12.49 1.95
N ALA A 150 -2.62 13.67 2.39
CA ALA A 150 -2.26 14.23 3.69
C ALA A 150 -2.74 13.36 4.87
N MET A 151 -3.77 12.52 4.69
CA MET A 151 -4.26 11.60 5.73
C MET A 151 -3.13 10.71 6.25
N SER A 152 -2.27 10.20 5.38
CA SER A 152 -1.13 9.37 5.79
C SER A 152 -0.15 10.08 6.73
N LYS A 153 -0.11 11.43 6.71
CA LYS A 153 0.71 12.23 7.60
C LYS A 153 0.02 12.58 8.92
N PHE A 154 -1.30 12.68 8.93
CA PHE A 154 -2.06 13.10 10.10
C PHE A 154 -2.51 11.93 10.98
N LEU A 155 -2.70 10.74 10.41
CA LEU A 155 -3.18 9.58 11.16
C LEU A 155 -2.22 9.17 12.30
N VAL A 156 -0.91 9.21 12.06
CA VAL A 156 0.08 8.83 13.07
C VAL A 156 0.08 9.79 14.27
N PRO A 157 0.21 11.12 14.09
CA PRO A 157 0.13 12.04 15.25
C PRO A 157 -1.26 12.06 15.89
N TYR A 158 -2.35 11.91 15.12
CA TYR A 158 -3.70 11.84 15.68
C TYR A 158 -3.89 10.61 16.58
N GLY A 159 -3.37 9.46 16.19
CA GLY A 159 -3.44 8.24 17.01
C GLY A 159 -2.55 8.28 18.27
N GLY A 160 -1.64 9.26 18.37
CA GLY A 160 -0.79 9.47 19.54
C GLY A 160 -1.32 10.50 20.56
N LEU A 161 -2.48 11.11 20.30
CA LEU A 161 -3.16 12.03 21.20
C LEU A 161 -4.08 11.28 22.17
#